data_8a369163e630888ebd6d435c9f5398f9
#
_entry.id   8a369163e630888ebd6d435c9f5398f9
#
_cell.length_a   1.000
_cell.length_b   1.000
_cell.length_c   1.000
_cell.angle_alpha   90.00
_cell.angle_beta   90.00
_cell.angle_gamma   90.00
#
_symmetry.space_group_name_H-M   'P 1'
#
loop_
_entity.id
_entity.type
_entity.pdbx_description
1 polymer ?
#
loop_
_entity_poly.entity_id
_entity_poly.type
_entity_poly.pdbx_seq_one_letter_code
_entity_poly.pdbx_strand_id
1 'polypeptide(L)'
;MKKLILIISIILINYCASAQYLDKDFNDLSLTSGGWTTQIIIDTTNWFVESFGGDDFVKASNYSNSQNVPSNMWLISNVVDLSSASQPMLTFETIMKWPGAALVLHISTDYDGTSNPTQQGTWTDITSLATWDVDNTTWGSWTPSGDVDVSAYISSTTYIAYEYLGSSNSGSTWEIDNIKINEGSTPPPPPPGIDTLSIYDIQFNNNSNGASNYEGSQVYTGGIVYVVRDDSSFNIASGSGPWSGVYVYSNDYLLSVGDSITLTAEVDEYYELTELKSVNNLTVVSSGNTPITNNCSTGAASSEEFEGCLIGVNNANCNNDNAGFGEWIVNDGTGDVIIDDFFYAFVPNLNANYNVKGVLTYSYGAFKLLPRNSGDVSVFVSVLENKDEIINIFPNPLNETYLNITLNTNNTLSLFDISGKSIQTFNLKSGNNKLNLDFLNKGMYIIECNSKTYTIAKI
;
A
#
# COMPACT_ATOMS: atom_id res chain seq x y z
N MET A 1 9.01 32.76 -65.11
CA MET A 1 8.48 32.91 -63.77
C MET A 1 7.77 31.62 -63.37
N LYS A 2 8.46 30.77 -62.60
CA LYS A 2 7.88 29.52 -62.05
C LYS A 2 7.16 29.86 -60.74
N LYS A 3 5.83 29.63 -60.67
CA LYS A 3 5.06 29.81 -59.46
C LYS A 3 5.33 28.58 -58.58
N LEU A 4 5.92 28.83 -57.42
CA LEU A 4 6.07 27.88 -56.33
C LEU A 4 4.74 27.76 -55.59
N ILE A 5 4.06 26.62 -55.68
CA ILE A 5 2.85 26.35 -54.89
C ILE A 5 3.33 25.73 -53.57
N LEU A 6 3.19 26.48 -52.47
CA LEU A 6 3.45 26.03 -51.12
C LEU A 6 2.21 25.24 -50.65
N ILE A 7 2.32 23.93 -50.55
CA ILE A 7 1.29 23.09 -49.95
C ILE A 7 1.53 23.09 -48.46
N ILE A 8 0.75 23.83 -47.68
CA ILE A 8 0.71 23.76 -46.23
C ILE A 8 -0.14 22.57 -45.85
N SER A 9 0.49 21.46 -45.46
CA SER A 9 -0.20 20.35 -44.80
C SER A 9 -0.59 20.79 -43.40
N ILE A 10 -1.88 21.08 -43.19
CA ILE A 10 -2.43 21.26 -41.85
C ILE A 10 -2.54 19.85 -41.23
N ILE A 11 -1.62 19.52 -40.34
CA ILE A 11 -1.74 18.36 -39.45
C ILE A 11 -2.82 18.74 -38.43
N LEU A 12 -4.03 18.23 -38.63
CA LEU A 12 -5.09 18.23 -37.63
C LEU A 12 -4.65 17.26 -36.52
N ILE A 13 -4.07 17.79 -35.46
CA ILE A 13 -3.93 17.06 -34.22
C ILE A 13 -5.33 16.96 -33.62
N ASN A 14 -5.99 15.81 -33.82
CA ASN A 14 -7.20 15.51 -33.09
C ASN A 14 -6.81 15.30 -31.62
N TYR A 15 -6.96 16.32 -30.80
CA TYR A 15 -7.07 16.12 -29.36
C TYR A 15 -8.41 15.38 -29.15
N CYS A 16 -8.34 14.06 -28.95
CA CYS A 16 -9.47 13.32 -28.42
C CYS A 16 -9.63 13.81 -26.97
N ALA A 17 -10.61 14.64 -26.69
CA ALA A 17 -10.98 14.94 -25.31
C ALA A 17 -11.42 13.61 -24.69
N SER A 18 -10.74 13.15 -23.65
CA SER A 18 -11.15 12.00 -22.86
C SER A 18 -12.55 12.24 -22.31
N ALA A 19 -13.42 11.23 -22.34
CA ALA A 19 -14.76 11.37 -21.76
C ALA A 19 -14.61 11.52 -20.22
N GLN A 20 -15.31 12.51 -19.69
CA GLN A 20 -15.36 12.79 -18.26
C GLN A 20 -16.73 12.36 -17.72
N TYR A 21 -16.71 11.49 -16.70
CA TYR A 21 -17.92 10.92 -16.10
C TYR A 21 -18.26 11.54 -14.75
N LEU A 22 -17.23 11.97 -13.99
CA LEU A 22 -17.37 12.67 -12.73
C LEU A 22 -16.29 13.76 -12.65
N ASP A 23 -16.67 14.92 -12.07
CA ASP A 23 -15.74 16.00 -11.73
C ASP A 23 -16.26 16.74 -10.49
N LYS A 24 -15.46 16.78 -9.43
CA LYS A 24 -15.77 17.50 -8.22
C LYS A 24 -14.49 18.06 -7.59
N ASP A 25 -14.37 19.39 -7.69
CA ASP A 25 -13.21 20.15 -7.22
C ASP A 25 -13.54 21.08 -6.04
N PHE A 26 -14.77 21.05 -5.54
CA PHE A 26 -15.28 21.88 -4.42
C PHE A 26 -15.09 23.40 -4.55
N ASN A 27 -14.57 23.93 -5.66
CA ASN A 27 -14.35 25.34 -5.92
C ASN A 27 -15.63 26.22 -5.88
N ASP A 28 -16.78 25.57 -5.87
CA ASP A 28 -18.08 26.23 -5.68
C ASP A 28 -18.50 26.37 -4.19
N LEU A 29 -17.63 25.98 -3.26
CA LEU A 29 -17.86 25.97 -1.81
C LEU A 29 -19.11 25.17 -1.40
N SER A 30 -19.50 24.22 -2.20
CA SER A 30 -20.70 23.42 -1.99
C SER A 30 -20.35 21.93 -1.85
N LEU A 31 -20.74 21.33 -0.73
CA LEU A 31 -20.60 19.89 -0.53
C LEU A 31 -21.60 19.11 -1.40
N THR A 32 -22.78 19.66 -1.65
CA THR A 32 -23.90 18.97 -2.30
C THR A 32 -24.10 19.28 -3.76
N SER A 33 -23.36 20.23 -4.33
CA SER A 33 -23.43 20.51 -5.75
C SER A 33 -23.03 19.27 -6.58
N GLY A 34 -23.60 19.14 -7.76
CA GLY A 34 -23.40 17.95 -8.58
C GLY A 34 -24.09 16.70 -8.04
N GLY A 35 -24.93 16.80 -6.99
CA GLY A 35 -25.69 15.70 -6.44
C GLY A 35 -24.97 14.85 -5.39
N TRP A 36 -23.84 15.36 -4.87
CA TRP A 36 -23.16 14.72 -3.74
C TRP A 36 -24.00 14.77 -2.45
N THR A 37 -23.85 13.74 -1.63
CA THR A 37 -24.60 13.59 -0.37
C THR A 37 -23.68 13.15 0.77
N THR A 38 -24.14 13.38 2.01
CA THR A 38 -23.48 12.81 3.19
C THR A 38 -24.45 11.97 4.01
N GLN A 39 -23.92 10.91 4.61
CA GLN A 39 -24.65 10.08 5.56
C GLN A 39 -23.87 10.03 6.87
N ILE A 40 -24.53 10.32 7.97
CA ILE A 40 -23.97 10.26 9.33
C ILE A 40 -24.50 9.00 9.99
N ILE A 41 -23.63 8.04 10.26
CA ILE A 41 -23.98 6.74 10.85
C ILE A 41 -23.81 6.77 12.37
N ILE A 42 -22.70 7.36 12.84
CA ILE A 42 -22.40 7.62 14.24
C ILE A 42 -22.20 9.11 14.39
N ASP A 43 -23.00 9.71 15.25
CA ASP A 43 -23.21 11.15 15.36
C ASP A 43 -22.09 11.86 16.09
N THR A 44 -21.65 12.96 15.53
CA THR A 44 -21.52 14.33 16.06
C THR A 44 -20.77 15.25 15.10
N THR A 45 -20.17 14.74 14.04
CA THR A 45 -19.44 15.50 13.03
C THR A 45 -19.95 15.14 11.63
N ASN A 46 -19.68 15.98 10.66
CA ASN A 46 -20.03 15.75 9.27
C ASN A 46 -18.89 16.21 8.37
N TRP A 47 -18.90 15.77 7.13
CA TRP A 47 -18.10 16.36 6.07
C TRP A 47 -18.49 17.82 5.85
N PHE A 48 -17.52 18.67 5.57
CA PHE A 48 -17.74 20.09 5.26
C PHE A 48 -16.71 20.60 4.27
N VAL A 49 -17.03 21.67 3.54
CA VAL A 49 -16.08 22.32 2.63
C VAL A 49 -15.33 23.40 3.39
N GLU A 50 -14.03 23.49 3.17
CA GLU A 50 -13.14 24.51 3.74
C GLU A 50 -12.32 25.14 2.62
N SER A 51 -11.94 26.41 2.82
CA SER A 51 -11.01 27.14 1.94
C SER A 51 -9.74 27.45 2.69
N PHE A 52 -8.60 27.11 2.14
CA PHE A 52 -7.31 27.47 2.71
C PHE A 52 -6.27 27.73 1.60
N GLY A 53 -5.54 28.86 1.72
CA GLY A 53 -4.46 29.16 0.78
C GLY A 53 -4.91 29.52 -0.64
N GLY A 54 -6.20 29.64 -0.90
CA GLY A 54 -6.78 29.86 -2.23
C GLY A 54 -7.24 28.57 -2.91
N ASP A 55 -7.28 27.48 -2.17
CA ASP A 55 -7.76 26.16 -2.55
C ASP A 55 -9.01 25.81 -1.75
N ASP A 56 -10.00 25.16 -2.37
CA ASP A 56 -11.27 24.79 -1.78
C ASP A 56 -11.41 23.27 -1.82
N PHE A 57 -11.66 22.64 -0.69
CA PHE A 57 -11.64 21.18 -0.56
C PHE A 57 -12.69 20.68 0.43
N VAL A 58 -13.00 19.40 0.37
CA VAL A 58 -13.86 18.76 1.38
C VAL A 58 -13.00 18.19 2.50
N LYS A 59 -13.50 18.33 3.74
CA LYS A 59 -12.78 17.97 4.96
C LYS A 59 -13.61 17.10 5.88
N ALA A 60 -12.95 16.14 6.51
CA ALA A 60 -13.50 15.29 7.56
C ALA A 60 -12.61 15.34 8.80
N SER A 61 -13.24 15.46 9.97
CA SER A 61 -12.56 15.39 11.27
C SER A 61 -13.55 15.00 12.35
N ASN A 62 -13.12 14.20 13.31
CA ASN A 62 -13.91 13.88 14.50
C ASN A 62 -13.56 14.74 15.72
N TYR A 63 -12.73 15.79 15.52
CA TYR A 63 -12.36 16.69 16.60
C TYR A 63 -13.41 17.78 16.78
N SER A 64 -14.14 17.72 17.88
CA SER A 64 -15.22 18.66 18.22
C SER A 64 -15.18 19.01 19.71
N ASN A 65 -15.46 20.28 20.05
CA ASN A 65 -15.44 20.77 21.44
C ASN A 65 -14.16 20.39 22.23
N SER A 66 -13.00 20.52 21.57
CA SER A 66 -11.67 20.23 22.14
C SER A 66 -11.43 18.75 22.51
N GLN A 67 -12.13 17.83 21.89
CA GLN A 67 -11.93 16.38 22.05
C GLN A 67 -12.27 15.60 20.78
N ASN A 68 -11.69 14.40 20.65
CA ASN A 68 -12.14 13.46 19.64
C ASN A 68 -13.46 12.82 20.07
N VAL A 69 -14.34 12.58 19.11
CA VAL A 69 -15.65 11.93 19.33
C VAL A 69 -15.79 10.73 18.40
N PRO A 70 -16.50 9.66 18.82
CA PRO A 70 -16.81 8.57 17.90
C PRO A 70 -17.57 9.09 16.71
N SER A 71 -17.11 8.74 15.50
CA SER A 71 -17.71 9.21 14.25
C SER A 71 -17.66 8.11 13.20
N ASN A 72 -18.73 7.98 12.43
CA ASN A 72 -18.78 7.27 11.17
C ASN A 72 -19.62 8.10 10.21
N MET A 73 -18.99 8.63 9.17
CA MET A 73 -19.66 9.51 8.22
C MET A 73 -19.18 9.23 6.81
N TRP A 74 -20.11 9.24 5.88
CA TRP A 74 -19.89 8.93 4.48
C TRP A 74 -20.08 10.18 3.64
N LEU A 75 -19.17 10.40 2.69
CA LEU A 75 -19.30 11.33 1.58
C LEU A 75 -19.55 10.50 0.32
N ILE A 76 -20.71 10.67 -0.31
CA ILE A 76 -21.16 9.81 -1.41
C ILE A 76 -21.38 10.64 -2.66
N SER A 77 -20.85 10.21 -3.79
CA SER A 77 -21.05 10.86 -5.09
C SER A 77 -22.52 10.85 -5.51
N ASN A 78 -22.86 11.68 -6.49
CA ASN A 78 -24.02 11.43 -7.33
C ASN A 78 -23.88 10.09 -8.06
N VAL A 79 -24.98 9.63 -8.65
CA VAL A 79 -24.93 8.50 -9.59
C VAL A 79 -24.05 8.86 -10.79
N VAL A 80 -23.13 7.98 -11.12
CA VAL A 80 -22.22 8.08 -12.27
C VAL A 80 -22.62 7.01 -13.28
N ASP A 81 -22.99 7.44 -14.49
CA ASP A 81 -23.26 6.51 -15.59
C ASP A 81 -21.95 6.18 -16.32
N LEU A 82 -21.43 5.00 -16.04
CA LEU A 82 -20.24 4.45 -16.70
C LEU A 82 -20.57 3.47 -17.84
N SER A 83 -21.85 3.33 -18.22
CA SER A 83 -22.27 2.31 -19.21
C SER A 83 -21.62 2.46 -20.59
N SER A 84 -21.11 3.65 -20.92
CA SER A 84 -20.38 3.92 -22.16
C SER A 84 -18.85 3.93 -21.98
N ALA A 85 -18.36 3.75 -20.76
CA ALA A 85 -16.93 3.75 -20.47
C ALA A 85 -16.27 2.45 -20.94
N SER A 86 -15.02 2.53 -21.35
CA SER A 86 -14.19 1.37 -21.71
C SER A 86 -13.19 1.07 -20.59
N GLN A 87 -12.56 2.11 -20.05
CA GLN A 87 -11.56 2.01 -18.98
C GLN A 87 -11.66 3.23 -18.05
N PRO A 88 -12.71 3.34 -17.26
CA PRO A 88 -12.89 4.49 -16.38
C PRO A 88 -11.86 4.47 -15.24
N MET A 89 -11.16 5.59 -15.05
CA MET A 89 -10.15 5.82 -14.03
C MET A 89 -10.61 6.88 -13.05
N LEU A 90 -10.68 6.52 -11.77
CA LEU A 90 -10.93 7.46 -10.67
C LEU A 90 -9.61 8.07 -10.21
N THR A 91 -9.57 9.38 -10.07
CA THR A 91 -8.46 10.13 -9.48
C THR A 91 -8.97 11.10 -8.44
N PHE A 92 -8.16 11.39 -7.41
CA PHE A 92 -8.40 12.40 -6.39
C PHE A 92 -7.08 12.76 -5.70
N GLU A 93 -7.10 13.74 -4.82
CA GLU A 93 -5.93 14.15 -4.03
C GLU A 93 -6.30 14.20 -2.55
N THR A 94 -5.32 13.89 -1.68
CA THR A 94 -5.54 13.87 -0.24
C THR A 94 -4.43 14.57 0.54
N ILE A 95 -4.82 15.15 1.68
CA ILE A 95 -3.92 15.54 2.76
C ILE A 95 -4.45 14.93 4.05
N MET A 96 -3.57 14.37 4.87
CA MET A 96 -3.90 13.82 6.18
C MET A 96 -3.12 14.52 7.28
N LYS A 97 -3.77 14.81 8.40
CA LYS A 97 -3.11 15.24 9.62
C LYS A 97 -3.68 14.57 10.85
N TRP A 98 -2.84 14.36 11.85
CA TRP A 98 -3.08 13.72 13.13
C TRP A 98 -3.26 12.19 13.01
N PRO A 99 -2.82 11.44 14.05
CA PRO A 99 -2.96 10.00 14.07
C PRO A 99 -4.43 9.57 14.20
N GLY A 100 -4.87 8.67 13.35
CA GLY A 100 -6.24 8.13 13.39
C GLY A 100 -6.44 7.04 12.35
N ALA A 101 -7.69 6.60 12.18
CA ALA A 101 -8.03 5.65 11.14
C ALA A 101 -7.83 6.25 9.75
N ALA A 102 -7.44 5.41 8.80
CA ALA A 102 -7.44 5.75 7.38
C ALA A 102 -8.87 6.00 6.89
N LEU A 103 -9.01 6.77 5.81
CA LEU A 103 -10.24 6.78 5.03
C LEU A 103 -10.42 5.44 4.34
N VAL A 104 -11.68 5.04 4.13
CA VAL A 104 -12.03 3.88 3.30
C VAL A 104 -12.73 4.37 2.05
N LEU A 105 -12.22 3.96 0.88
CA LEU A 105 -12.82 4.25 -0.42
C LEU A 105 -13.69 3.07 -0.85
N HIS A 106 -14.96 3.34 -1.06
CA HIS A 106 -15.95 2.35 -1.47
C HIS A 106 -16.50 2.63 -2.86
N ILE A 107 -16.91 1.57 -3.55
CA ILE A 107 -17.66 1.65 -4.81
C ILE A 107 -18.87 0.73 -4.77
N SER A 108 -19.99 1.15 -5.36
CA SER A 108 -21.23 0.37 -5.46
C SER A 108 -21.90 0.59 -6.81
N THR A 109 -22.57 -0.43 -7.32
CA THR A 109 -23.38 -0.36 -8.55
C THR A 109 -24.89 -0.54 -8.30
N ASP A 110 -25.28 -0.74 -7.04
CA ASP A 110 -26.67 -1.03 -6.61
C ASP A 110 -27.14 -0.15 -5.44
N TYR A 111 -26.37 0.87 -5.05
CA TYR A 111 -26.82 1.85 -4.06
C TYR A 111 -27.97 2.71 -4.62
N ASP A 112 -28.94 3.06 -3.78
CA ASP A 112 -30.14 3.81 -4.18
C ASP A 112 -29.99 5.33 -4.16
N GLY A 113 -28.81 5.84 -3.72
CA GLY A 113 -28.47 7.26 -3.67
C GLY A 113 -29.00 8.00 -2.44
N THR A 114 -29.75 7.36 -1.55
CA THR A 114 -30.46 8.07 -0.44
C THR A 114 -30.45 7.36 0.89
N SER A 115 -30.45 6.04 0.90
CA SER A 115 -30.55 5.24 2.11
C SER A 115 -29.24 5.20 2.91
N ASN A 116 -29.30 4.68 4.12
CA ASN A 116 -28.11 4.44 4.93
C ASN A 116 -27.18 3.43 4.22
N PRO A 117 -25.94 3.80 3.86
CA PRO A 117 -25.04 2.96 3.08
C PRO A 117 -24.60 1.67 3.82
N THR A 118 -24.70 1.62 5.15
CA THR A 118 -24.42 0.40 5.90
C THR A 118 -25.57 -0.62 5.88
N GLN A 119 -26.70 -0.26 5.31
CA GLN A 119 -27.92 -1.08 5.27
C GLN A 119 -28.43 -1.32 3.84
N GLN A 120 -27.99 -0.52 2.89
CA GLN A 120 -28.43 -0.57 1.51
C GLN A 120 -27.23 -0.36 0.56
N GLY A 121 -27.24 -1.09 -0.56
CA GLY A 121 -26.16 -1.17 -1.52
C GLY A 121 -25.10 -2.21 -1.12
N THR A 122 -24.49 -2.79 -2.14
CA THR A 122 -23.33 -3.65 -1.98
C THR A 122 -22.09 -2.79 -2.23
N TRP A 123 -21.37 -2.48 -1.16
CA TRP A 123 -20.17 -1.65 -1.23
C TRP A 123 -18.92 -2.51 -1.23
N THR A 124 -18.07 -2.29 -2.22
CA THR A 124 -16.75 -2.92 -2.30
C THR A 124 -15.70 -1.92 -1.83
N ASP A 125 -14.86 -2.33 -0.89
CA ASP A 125 -13.68 -1.58 -0.46
C ASP A 125 -12.60 -1.67 -1.54
N ILE A 126 -12.24 -0.52 -2.13
CA ILE A 126 -11.20 -0.37 -3.14
C ILE A 126 -10.06 0.54 -2.65
N THR A 127 -9.94 0.75 -1.36
CA THR A 127 -8.94 1.63 -0.73
C THR A 127 -7.51 1.29 -1.13
N SER A 128 -7.21 0.00 -1.28
CA SER A 128 -5.88 -0.49 -1.64
C SER A 128 -5.46 -0.21 -3.08
N LEU A 129 -6.39 0.22 -3.93
CA LEU A 129 -6.09 0.59 -5.33
C LEU A 129 -5.57 2.01 -5.47
N ALA A 130 -5.71 2.84 -4.42
CA ALA A 130 -5.31 4.24 -4.43
C ALA A 130 -4.06 4.48 -3.58
N THR A 131 -3.30 5.52 -3.93
CA THR A 131 -2.27 6.11 -3.08
C THR A 131 -2.90 7.15 -2.16
N TRP A 132 -2.49 7.17 -0.89
CA TRP A 132 -3.02 8.05 0.15
C TRP A 132 -1.90 8.83 0.81
N ASP A 133 -2.19 10.04 1.27
CA ASP A 133 -1.28 10.74 2.16
C ASP A 133 -1.11 9.96 3.47
N VAL A 134 0.14 9.84 3.91
CA VAL A 134 0.52 9.12 5.14
C VAL A 134 1.23 10.02 6.15
N ASP A 135 1.50 11.29 5.79
CA ASP A 135 2.15 12.24 6.71
C ASP A 135 1.12 12.86 7.66
N ASN A 136 1.00 12.26 8.83
CA ASN A 136 0.11 12.74 9.88
C ASN A 136 0.71 13.82 10.79
N THR A 137 1.90 14.35 10.49
CA THR A 137 2.65 15.26 11.36
C THR A 137 2.60 16.71 10.90
N THR A 138 2.48 16.95 9.59
CA THR A 138 2.40 18.29 9.00
C THR A 138 1.19 18.44 8.08
N TRP A 139 0.79 19.67 7.78
CA TRP A 139 -0.05 19.95 6.62
C TRP A 139 0.88 20.00 5.41
N GLY A 140 0.92 18.88 4.67
CA GLY A 140 1.82 18.66 3.54
C GLY A 140 1.31 19.25 2.23
N SER A 141 1.82 18.72 1.13
CA SER A 141 1.29 18.96 -0.21
C SER A 141 0.24 17.90 -0.53
N TRP A 142 -0.66 18.19 -1.45
CA TRP A 142 -1.61 17.24 -1.98
C TRP A 142 -0.91 15.98 -2.50
N THR A 143 -1.37 14.82 -2.05
CA THR A 143 -0.91 13.50 -2.49
C THR A 143 -1.91 12.95 -3.50
N PRO A 144 -1.52 12.78 -4.78
CA PRO A 144 -2.39 12.20 -5.80
C PRO A 144 -2.70 10.73 -5.51
N SER A 145 -3.94 10.32 -5.76
CA SER A 145 -4.37 8.92 -5.63
C SER A 145 -3.72 7.96 -6.63
N GLY A 146 -3.14 8.48 -7.71
CA GLY A 146 -2.89 7.70 -8.93
C GLY A 146 -4.18 7.36 -9.67
N ASP A 147 -4.06 6.64 -10.77
CA ASP A 147 -5.20 6.17 -11.56
C ASP A 147 -5.78 4.90 -10.92
N VAL A 148 -6.97 5.01 -10.33
CA VAL A 148 -7.70 3.88 -9.74
C VAL A 148 -8.63 3.29 -10.81
N ASP A 149 -8.30 2.11 -11.33
CA ASP A 149 -9.11 1.42 -12.33
C ASP A 149 -10.42 0.92 -11.72
N VAL A 150 -11.53 1.48 -12.18
CA VAL A 150 -12.90 1.11 -11.77
C VAL A 150 -13.67 0.37 -12.87
N SER A 151 -12.98 -0.19 -13.87
CA SER A 151 -13.58 -0.90 -15.00
C SER A 151 -14.42 -2.12 -14.57
N ALA A 152 -14.09 -2.75 -13.44
CA ALA A 152 -14.87 -3.86 -12.89
C ALA A 152 -16.27 -3.43 -12.39
N TYR A 153 -16.52 -2.12 -12.29
CA TYR A 153 -17.75 -1.54 -11.75
C TYR A 153 -18.50 -0.68 -12.78
N ILE A 154 -18.28 -0.95 -14.08
CA ILE A 154 -19.02 -0.29 -15.16
C ILE A 154 -20.51 -0.61 -15.05
N SER A 155 -21.32 0.45 -14.82
CA SER A 155 -22.77 0.38 -14.66
C SER A 155 -23.37 1.73 -15.01
N SER A 156 -24.66 1.78 -15.29
CA SER A 156 -25.41 3.05 -15.38
C SER A 156 -25.71 3.68 -14.01
N THR A 157 -25.40 2.96 -12.92
CA THR A 157 -25.72 3.33 -11.53
C THR A 157 -24.53 3.13 -10.60
N THR A 158 -23.36 3.63 -10.99
CA THR A 158 -22.14 3.54 -10.16
C THR A 158 -22.09 4.69 -9.17
N TYR A 159 -21.69 4.40 -7.93
CA TYR A 159 -21.43 5.38 -6.85
C TYR A 159 -20.05 5.12 -6.27
N ILE A 160 -19.34 6.18 -5.91
CA ILE A 160 -18.16 6.13 -5.05
C ILE A 160 -18.46 6.78 -3.71
N ALA A 161 -17.81 6.31 -2.65
CA ALA A 161 -17.97 6.90 -1.33
C ALA A 161 -16.67 6.88 -0.53
N TYR A 162 -16.47 7.92 0.26
CA TYR A 162 -15.39 8.01 1.24
C TYR A 162 -16.01 7.86 2.64
N GLU A 163 -15.63 6.81 3.36
CA GLU A 163 -16.02 6.58 4.73
C GLU A 163 -14.94 7.07 5.68
N TYR A 164 -15.32 7.98 6.59
CA TYR A 164 -14.48 8.47 7.67
C TYR A 164 -14.84 7.78 8.98
N LEU A 165 -13.82 7.24 9.66
CA LEU A 165 -13.96 6.59 10.97
C LEU A 165 -13.15 7.34 12.02
N GLY A 166 -13.78 7.68 13.14
CA GLY A 166 -13.17 8.31 14.29
C GLY A 166 -13.53 7.63 15.60
N SER A 167 -12.65 7.69 16.58
CA SER A 167 -12.88 7.17 17.94
C SER A 167 -12.80 8.29 18.98
N SER A 168 -13.19 8.02 20.23
CA SER A 168 -13.01 8.97 21.34
C SER A 168 -11.55 9.22 21.71
N ASN A 169 -10.62 8.38 21.27
CA ASN A 169 -9.22 8.43 21.66
C ASN A 169 -8.30 8.94 20.53
N SER A 170 -8.74 8.84 19.28
CA SER A 170 -7.97 9.23 18.11
C SER A 170 -8.87 9.56 16.93
N GLY A 171 -8.38 10.43 16.04
CA GLY A 171 -9.03 10.74 14.79
C GLY A 171 -8.13 11.64 13.94
N SER A 172 -7.84 11.17 12.73
CA SER A 172 -7.16 11.99 11.72
C SER A 172 -8.10 13.07 11.20
N THR A 173 -7.51 14.12 10.67
CA THR A 173 -8.22 15.06 9.79
C THR A 173 -7.82 14.73 8.37
N TRP A 174 -8.79 14.56 7.50
CA TRP A 174 -8.60 14.30 6.08
C TRP A 174 -9.16 15.44 5.25
N GLU A 175 -8.42 15.80 4.23
CA GLU A 175 -8.82 16.73 3.17
C GLU A 175 -8.79 15.97 1.86
N ILE A 176 -9.80 16.16 1.01
CA ILE A 176 -9.92 15.53 -0.31
C ILE A 176 -10.31 16.61 -1.31
N ASP A 177 -9.69 16.55 -2.49
CA ASP A 177 -10.01 17.44 -3.60
C ASP A 177 -9.84 16.74 -4.94
N ASN A 178 -10.25 17.43 -6.01
CA ASN A 178 -10.04 17.04 -7.41
C ASN A 178 -10.52 15.61 -7.74
N ILE A 179 -11.70 15.23 -7.23
CA ILE A 179 -12.29 13.91 -7.46
C ILE A 179 -12.83 13.83 -8.89
N LYS A 180 -12.25 12.95 -9.72
CA LYS A 180 -12.62 12.82 -11.13
C LYS A 180 -12.73 11.36 -11.55
N ILE A 181 -13.67 11.05 -12.43
CA ILE A 181 -13.66 9.81 -13.21
C ILE A 181 -13.61 10.19 -14.69
N ASN A 182 -12.54 9.84 -15.34
CA ASN A 182 -12.30 10.06 -16.75
C ASN A 182 -12.10 8.74 -17.48
N GLU A 183 -12.31 8.73 -18.79
CA GLU A 183 -11.84 7.62 -19.61
C GLU A 183 -10.31 7.57 -19.55
N GLY A 184 -9.76 6.42 -19.21
CA GLY A 184 -8.32 6.18 -19.22
C GLY A 184 -7.74 6.23 -20.63
N SER A 185 -6.44 6.43 -20.72
CA SER A 185 -5.75 6.33 -22.01
C SER A 185 -5.71 4.86 -22.43
N THR A 186 -6.35 4.52 -23.53
CA THR A 186 -6.10 3.20 -24.13
C THR A 186 -4.67 3.16 -24.67
N PRO A 187 -3.88 2.13 -24.35
CA PRO A 187 -2.57 1.97 -24.97
C PRO A 187 -2.70 2.01 -26.49
N PRO A 188 -1.75 2.63 -27.20
CA PRO A 188 -1.76 2.58 -28.65
C PRO A 188 -1.71 1.11 -29.11
N PRO A 189 -2.41 0.76 -30.21
CA PRO A 189 -2.35 -0.60 -30.71
C PRO A 189 -0.90 -0.96 -31.09
N PRO A 190 -0.50 -2.22 -30.91
CA PRO A 190 0.83 -2.68 -31.31
C PRO A 190 1.08 -2.41 -32.79
N PRO A 191 2.31 -2.04 -33.18
CA PRO A 191 2.65 -1.87 -34.58
C PRO A 191 2.44 -3.17 -35.36
N PRO A 192 1.97 -3.09 -36.62
CA PRO A 192 1.74 -4.29 -37.43
C PRO A 192 2.98 -5.15 -37.58
N GLY A 193 2.86 -6.46 -37.34
CA GLY A 193 3.96 -7.42 -37.51
C GLY A 193 4.95 -7.51 -36.34
N ILE A 194 4.63 -6.86 -35.21
CA ILE A 194 5.38 -7.02 -33.95
C ILE A 194 4.52 -7.81 -32.97
N ASP A 195 5.09 -8.84 -32.36
CA ASP A 195 4.39 -9.67 -31.39
C ASP A 195 4.17 -8.91 -30.08
N THR A 196 2.95 -9.00 -29.54
CA THR A 196 2.63 -8.47 -28.21
C THR A 196 2.94 -9.56 -27.19
N LEU A 197 3.91 -9.28 -26.32
CA LEU A 197 4.32 -10.19 -25.25
C LEU A 197 4.19 -9.50 -23.90
N SER A 198 3.74 -10.23 -22.88
CA SER A 198 3.85 -9.78 -21.51
C SER A 198 5.32 -9.82 -21.06
N ILE A 199 5.66 -9.08 -19.98
CA ILE A 199 6.99 -9.18 -19.37
C ILE A 199 7.25 -10.61 -18.91
N TYR A 200 6.23 -11.31 -18.41
CA TYR A 200 6.32 -12.72 -18.06
C TYR A 200 6.77 -13.59 -19.25
N ASP A 201 6.16 -13.42 -20.43
CA ASP A 201 6.52 -14.20 -21.62
C ASP A 201 7.96 -13.92 -22.06
N ILE A 202 8.43 -12.66 -21.94
CA ILE A 202 9.79 -12.25 -22.26
C ILE A 202 10.80 -12.88 -21.33
N GLN A 203 10.54 -12.84 -20.02
CA GLN A 203 11.45 -13.31 -18.96
C GLN A 203 11.42 -14.81 -18.76
N PHE A 204 10.22 -15.44 -18.83
CA PHE A 204 10.09 -16.84 -18.54
C PHE A 204 10.87 -17.72 -19.49
N ASN A 205 11.80 -18.48 -18.93
CA ASN A 205 12.62 -19.41 -19.69
C ASN A 205 12.91 -20.68 -18.85
N ASN A 206 13.35 -21.74 -19.53
CA ASN A 206 13.87 -22.97 -18.95
C ASN A 206 15.33 -23.21 -19.40
N ASN A 207 16.00 -22.18 -19.89
CA ASN A 207 17.36 -22.25 -20.40
C ASN A 207 18.34 -22.31 -19.23
N SER A 208 19.38 -23.10 -19.34
CA SER A 208 20.37 -23.27 -18.26
C SER A 208 21.25 -22.03 -18.02
N ASN A 209 21.23 -21.08 -18.96
CA ASN A 209 21.95 -19.81 -18.89
C ASN A 209 21.03 -18.63 -18.56
N GLY A 210 19.75 -18.87 -18.25
CA GLY A 210 18.78 -17.82 -17.95
C GLY A 210 18.27 -17.02 -19.16
N ALA A 211 18.82 -17.21 -20.35
CA ALA A 211 18.50 -16.38 -21.51
C ALA A 211 17.03 -16.51 -21.95
N SER A 212 16.43 -15.37 -22.32
CA SER A 212 15.09 -15.30 -22.86
C SER A 212 14.92 -16.15 -24.11
N ASN A 213 13.75 -16.79 -24.26
CA ASN A 213 13.40 -17.50 -25.50
C ASN A 213 13.16 -16.55 -26.69
N TYR A 214 13.10 -15.23 -26.44
CA TYR A 214 12.81 -14.19 -27.43
C TYR A 214 14.05 -13.32 -27.75
N GLU A 215 15.25 -13.73 -27.32
CA GLU A 215 16.51 -13.02 -27.64
C GLU A 215 16.58 -12.69 -29.14
N GLY A 216 16.90 -11.43 -29.47
CA GLY A 216 16.95 -10.88 -30.82
C GLY A 216 15.59 -10.55 -31.46
N SER A 217 14.48 -10.80 -30.79
CA SER A 217 13.14 -10.51 -31.29
C SER A 217 12.70 -9.08 -30.97
N GLN A 218 11.98 -8.45 -31.93
CA GLN A 218 11.25 -7.22 -31.67
C GLN A 218 9.91 -7.54 -31.03
N VAL A 219 9.59 -6.90 -29.90
CA VAL A 219 8.38 -7.13 -29.12
C VAL A 219 7.66 -5.81 -28.82
N TYR A 220 6.35 -5.86 -28.66
CA TYR A 220 5.54 -4.81 -28.04
C TYR A 220 5.13 -5.27 -26.65
N THR A 221 5.47 -4.47 -25.65
CA THR A 221 5.19 -4.77 -24.24
C THR A 221 4.91 -3.50 -23.44
N GLY A 222 4.64 -3.64 -22.15
CA GLY A 222 4.43 -2.51 -21.26
C GLY A 222 4.40 -2.92 -19.79
N GLY A 223 4.47 -1.92 -18.94
CA GLY A 223 4.44 -2.11 -17.48
C GLY A 223 4.55 -0.80 -16.73
N ILE A 224 4.57 -0.88 -15.41
CA ILE A 224 4.74 0.27 -14.52
C ILE A 224 6.23 0.47 -14.25
N VAL A 225 6.72 1.70 -14.47
CA VAL A 225 8.09 2.10 -14.15
C VAL A 225 8.26 2.14 -12.63
N TYR A 226 9.25 1.40 -12.08
CA TYR A 226 9.48 1.37 -10.64
C TYR A 226 10.88 1.83 -10.20
N VAL A 227 11.77 2.05 -11.16
CA VAL A 227 13.03 2.76 -10.98
C VAL A 227 13.44 3.42 -12.29
N VAL A 228 14.02 4.60 -12.20
CA VAL A 228 14.68 5.31 -13.30
C VAL A 228 16.12 5.55 -12.86
N ARG A 229 17.09 5.28 -13.76
CA ARG A 229 18.52 5.46 -13.51
C ARG A 229 18.98 6.83 -14.02
N ASP A 230 20.16 7.26 -13.59
CA ASP A 230 20.74 8.54 -13.99
C ASP A 230 21.02 8.66 -15.50
N ASP A 231 21.23 7.50 -16.18
CA ASP A 231 21.41 7.41 -17.62
C ASP A 231 20.10 7.34 -18.42
N SER A 232 18.97 7.54 -17.75
CA SER A 232 17.61 7.40 -18.28
C SER A 232 17.19 5.98 -18.66
N SER A 233 18.00 4.96 -18.33
CA SER A 233 17.51 3.58 -18.34
C SER A 233 16.58 3.32 -17.15
N PHE A 234 15.73 2.32 -17.25
CA PHE A 234 14.67 2.12 -16.25
C PHE A 234 14.27 0.65 -16.14
N ASN A 235 13.54 0.31 -15.09
CA ASN A 235 12.90 -1.00 -15.00
C ASN A 235 11.38 -0.84 -14.98
N ILE A 236 10.70 -1.79 -15.62
CA ILE A 236 9.25 -1.89 -15.65
C ILE A 236 8.79 -3.24 -15.12
N ALA A 237 7.60 -3.26 -14.54
CA ALA A 237 6.95 -4.49 -14.09
C ALA A 237 5.51 -4.56 -14.54
N SER A 238 5.03 -5.77 -14.86
CA SER A 238 3.63 -6.07 -15.14
C SER A 238 3.14 -7.14 -14.18
N GLY A 239 2.25 -6.76 -13.26
CA GLY A 239 1.71 -7.69 -12.27
C GLY A 239 2.64 -7.97 -11.09
N SER A 240 2.49 -9.13 -10.47
CA SER A 240 3.21 -9.59 -9.28
C SER A 240 3.74 -11.02 -9.47
N GLY A 241 4.73 -11.38 -8.64
CA GLY A 241 5.34 -12.71 -8.63
C GLY A 241 6.60 -12.81 -9.47
N PRO A 242 7.12 -14.03 -9.66
CA PRO A 242 8.25 -14.30 -10.52
C PRO A 242 8.02 -13.84 -11.96
N TRP A 243 9.11 -13.50 -12.67
CA TRP A 243 9.10 -13.13 -14.09
C TRP A 243 8.29 -11.85 -14.42
N SER A 244 8.01 -11.00 -13.42
CA SER A 244 7.14 -9.84 -13.59
C SER A 244 7.87 -8.54 -13.89
N GLY A 245 9.18 -8.50 -13.87
CA GLY A 245 9.99 -7.30 -14.07
C GLY A 245 11.03 -7.46 -15.16
N VAL A 246 11.43 -6.37 -15.83
CA VAL A 246 12.48 -6.35 -16.84
C VAL A 246 13.23 -5.01 -16.82
N TYR A 247 14.55 -5.07 -17.09
CA TYR A 247 15.36 -3.91 -17.30
C TYR A 247 15.21 -3.39 -18.75
N VAL A 248 15.16 -2.06 -18.91
CA VAL A 248 15.05 -1.38 -20.20
C VAL A 248 16.23 -0.45 -20.37
N TYR A 249 17.11 -0.78 -21.30
CA TYR A 249 18.24 0.06 -21.69
C TYR A 249 17.80 1.13 -22.68
N SER A 250 17.77 2.37 -22.23
CA SER A 250 17.43 3.55 -23.04
C SER A 250 18.05 4.79 -22.40
N ASN A 251 18.27 5.83 -23.21
CA ASN A 251 18.77 7.14 -22.77
C ASN A 251 17.94 8.30 -23.35
N ASP A 252 16.78 7.99 -23.95
CA ASP A 252 16.04 8.95 -24.78
C ASP A 252 14.71 9.43 -24.13
N TYR A 253 14.31 8.86 -22.99
CA TYR A 253 12.99 9.13 -22.39
C TYR A 253 13.09 9.70 -20.98
N LEU A 254 12.28 10.72 -20.70
CA LEU A 254 12.09 11.26 -19.36
C LEU A 254 10.84 10.61 -18.76
N LEU A 255 11.04 9.70 -17.81
CA LEU A 255 10.01 8.94 -17.13
C LEU A 255 10.04 9.20 -15.63
N SER A 256 8.92 8.96 -14.97
CA SER A 256 8.79 9.01 -13.54
C SER A 256 8.40 7.64 -12.99
N VAL A 257 8.82 7.34 -11.76
CA VAL A 257 8.33 6.15 -11.05
C VAL A 257 6.82 6.25 -10.91
N GLY A 258 6.12 5.17 -11.29
CA GLY A 258 4.66 5.14 -11.34
C GLY A 258 4.06 5.43 -12.72
N ASP A 259 4.87 5.75 -13.73
CA ASP A 259 4.37 5.80 -15.10
C ASP A 259 4.04 4.39 -15.59
N SER A 260 2.82 4.18 -16.07
CA SER A 260 2.44 3.01 -16.85
C SER A 260 2.74 3.30 -18.31
N ILE A 261 3.56 2.47 -18.92
CA ILE A 261 4.03 2.70 -20.29
C ILE A 261 3.81 1.50 -21.19
N THR A 262 3.74 1.77 -22.50
CA THR A 262 3.91 0.75 -23.55
C THR A 262 5.08 1.15 -24.45
N LEU A 263 5.75 0.17 -25.03
CA LEU A 263 6.90 0.38 -25.91
C LEU A 263 7.07 -0.79 -26.87
N THR A 264 7.84 -0.55 -27.95
CA THR A 264 8.48 -1.60 -28.75
C THR A 264 9.96 -1.63 -28.44
N ALA A 265 10.52 -2.82 -28.33
CA ALA A 265 11.93 -3.00 -28.07
C ALA A 265 12.45 -4.32 -28.63
N GLU A 266 13.76 -4.46 -28.77
CA GLU A 266 14.45 -5.71 -29.02
C GLU A 266 14.78 -6.36 -27.68
N VAL A 267 14.47 -7.65 -27.52
CA VAL A 267 14.92 -8.46 -26.38
C VAL A 267 16.39 -8.82 -26.59
N ASP A 268 17.20 -8.58 -25.59
CA ASP A 268 18.65 -8.83 -25.62
C ASP A 268 19.13 -9.48 -24.32
N GLU A 269 20.29 -10.11 -24.39
CA GLU A 269 20.99 -10.68 -23.25
C GLU A 269 22.33 -9.97 -23.06
N TYR A 270 22.41 -9.14 -22.02
CA TYR A 270 23.63 -8.40 -21.72
C TYR A 270 24.33 -8.97 -20.49
N TYR A 271 25.37 -9.77 -20.71
CA TYR A 271 26.10 -10.48 -19.66
C TYR A 271 25.18 -11.30 -18.74
N GLU A 272 24.30 -12.09 -19.35
CA GLU A 272 23.31 -12.95 -18.64
C GLU A 272 22.23 -12.14 -17.88
N LEU A 273 21.98 -10.88 -18.25
CA LEU A 273 20.85 -10.06 -17.81
C LEU A 273 19.90 -9.90 -19.00
N THR A 274 18.68 -10.36 -18.90
CA THR A 274 17.65 -10.10 -19.90
C THR A 274 17.28 -8.63 -19.90
N GLU A 275 17.43 -7.96 -21.05
CA GLU A 275 17.09 -6.54 -21.20
C GLU A 275 16.25 -6.25 -22.43
N LEU A 276 15.56 -5.12 -22.41
CA LEU A 276 14.94 -4.51 -23.57
C LEU A 276 15.78 -3.35 -24.06
N LYS A 277 16.23 -3.39 -25.31
CA LYS A 277 17.02 -2.34 -25.93
C LYS A 277 16.37 -1.80 -27.23
N SER A 278 16.99 -0.79 -27.84
CA SER A 278 16.48 -0.21 -29.12
C SER A 278 15.02 0.24 -29.01
N VAL A 279 14.68 0.89 -27.88
CA VAL A 279 13.31 1.29 -27.53
C VAL A 279 12.74 2.26 -28.57
N ASN A 280 11.52 1.99 -29.02
CA ASN A 280 10.75 2.84 -29.93
C ASN A 280 9.27 2.85 -29.50
N ASN A 281 8.50 3.81 -30.04
CA ASN A 281 7.05 3.93 -29.83
C ASN A 281 6.67 3.91 -28.34
N LEU A 282 7.53 4.43 -27.47
CA LEU A 282 7.22 4.52 -26.05
C LEU A 282 6.10 5.55 -25.83
N THR A 283 5.07 5.14 -25.11
CA THR A 283 3.93 6.00 -24.76
C THR A 283 3.66 5.85 -23.26
N VAL A 284 3.52 6.97 -22.56
CA VAL A 284 3.01 6.99 -21.18
C VAL A 284 1.48 6.90 -21.26
N VAL A 285 0.92 5.84 -20.69
CA VAL A 285 -0.51 5.55 -20.67
C VAL A 285 -1.18 6.24 -19.49
N SER A 286 -0.56 6.13 -18.30
CA SER A 286 -1.00 6.80 -17.08
C SER A 286 0.19 7.05 -16.16
N SER A 287 0.02 7.88 -15.13
CA SER A 287 1.06 8.20 -14.15
C SER A 287 0.55 8.09 -12.71
N GLY A 288 1.45 8.04 -11.74
CA GLY A 288 1.08 7.93 -10.32
C GLY A 288 0.69 6.52 -9.87
N ASN A 289 0.91 5.51 -10.70
CA ASN A 289 0.63 4.13 -10.34
C ASN A 289 1.62 3.63 -9.27
N THR A 290 1.15 2.79 -8.35
CA THR A 290 1.98 2.20 -7.31
C THR A 290 2.66 0.92 -7.80
N PRO A 291 4.01 0.87 -7.88
CA PRO A 291 4.71 -0.35 -8.24
C PRO A 291 4.53 -1.46 -7.20
N ILE A 292 4.25 -2.67 -7.65
CA ILE A 292 4.05 -3.83 -6.79
C ILE A 292 5.42 -4.37 -6.34
N THR A 293 5.60 -4.56 -5.02
CA THR A 293 6.78 -5.21 -4.45
C THR A 293 6.49 -6.69 -4.22
N ASN A 294 7.33 -7.57 -4.74
CA ASN A 294 7.24 -9.02 -4.57
C ASN A 294 8.04 -9.44 -3.34
N ASN A 295 7.37 -9.80 -2.24
CA ASN A 295 8.07 -10.32 -1.06
C ASN A 295 8.45 -11.79 -1.28
N CYS A 296 9.72 -12.10 -1.06
CA CYS A 296 10.26 -13.46 -1.17
C CYS A 296 11.31 -13.74 -0.08
N SER A 297 11.75 -14.99 0.03
CA SER A 297 12.88 -15.35 0.89
C SER A 297 14.21 -14.91 0.27
N THR A 298 15.25 -14.76 1.09
CA THR A 298 16.59 -14.41 0.61
C THR A 298 17.17 -15.44 -0.35
N GLY A 299 16.87 -16.73 -0.16
CA GLY A 299 17.27 -17.78 -1.10
C GLY A 299 16.55 -17.68 -2.45
N ALA A 300 15.26 -17.35 -2.46
CA ALA A 300 14.51 -17.11 -3.70
C ALA A 300 14.95 -15.82 -4.41
N ALA A 301 15.33 -14.78 -3.65
CA ALA A 301 15.87 -13.54 -4.18
C ALA A 301 17.20 -13.69 -4.95
N SER A 302 17.82 -14.86 -4.90
CA SER A 302 19.07 -15.17 -5.60
C SER A 302 18.83 -16.10 -6.80
N SER A 303 17.71 -15.92 -7.51
CA SER A 303 17.31 -16.77 -8.62
C SER A 303 16.81 -15.98 -9.82
N GLU A 304 16.96 -16.59 -10.98
CA GLU A 304 16.57 -16.07 -12.29
C GLU A 304 15.11 -15.57 -12.34
N GLU A 305 14.21 -16.29 -11.69
CA GLU A 305 12.78 -15.98 -11.72
C GLU A 305 12.40 -14.60 -11.15
N PHE A 306 13.31 -13.98 -10.39
CA PHE A 306 13.11 -12.63 -9.85
C PHE A 306 14.03 -11.59 -10.49
N GLU A 307 14.80 -11.97 -11.51
CA GLU A 307 15.59 -10.99 -12.27
C GLU A 307 14.73 -9.86 -12.82
N GLY A 308 15.21 -8.63 -12.72
CA GLY A 308 14.47 -7.45 -13.15
C GLY A 308 13.24 -7.08 -12.27
N CYS A 309 12.88 -7.86 -11.25
CA CYS A 309 11.73 -7.59 -10.40
C CYS A 309 12.04 -6.61 -9.27
N LEU A 310 11.00 -5.88 -8.85
CA LEU A 310 11.03 -5.16 -7.57
C LEU A 310 10.69 -6.15 -6.46
N ILE A 311 11.66 -6.50 -5.63
CA ILE A 311 11.47 -7.49 -4.56
C ILE A 311 11.72 -6.91 -3.17
N GLY A 312 11.21 -7.60 -2.15
CA GLY A 312 11.45 -7.32 -0.74
C GLY A 312 11.79 -8.58 0.04
N VAL A 313 12.85 -8.53 0.83
CA VAL A 313 13.21 -9.56 1.81
C VAL A 313 13.01 -9.00 3.21
N ASN A 314 12.41 -9.80 4.11
CA ASN A 314 12.02 -9.32 5.42
C ASN A 314 12.72 -10.11 6.53
N ASN A 315 13.06 -9.41 7.61
CA ASN A 315 13.69 -10.02 8.80
C ASN A 315 14.95 -10.83 8.48
N ALA A 316 15.74 -10.40 7.50
CA ALA A 316 16.96 -11.08 7.08
C ALA A 316 18.17 -10.59 7.90
N ASN A 317 18.94 -11.53 8.45
CA ASN A 317 20.11 -11.25 9.27
C ASN A 317 21.31 -10.82 8.42
N CYS A 318 21.93 -9.69 8.73
CA CYS A 318 23.20 -9.30 8.13
C CYS A 318 24.33 -10.21 8.63
N ASN A 319 24.69 -11.18 7.83
CA ASN A 319 25.75 -12.15 8.15
C ASN A 319 27.14 -11.73 7.62
N ASN A 320 27.20 -10.72 6.74
CA ASN A 320 28.42 -10.08 6.28
C ASN A 320 28.13 -8.59 6.00
N ASP A 321 28.67 -7.69 6.80
CA ASP A 321 28.45 -6.25 6.72
C ASP A 321 29.42 -5.55 5.72
N ASN A 322 30.37 -6.27 5.13
CA ASN A 322 31.31 -5.77 4.13
C ASN A 322 31.79 -6.91 3.23
N ALA A 323 31.05 -7.16 2.17
CA ALA A 323 31.44 -8.15 1.13
C ALA A 323 32.39 -7.56 0.07
N GLY A 324 32.74 -6.28 0.18
CA GLY A 324 33.56 -5.53 -0.76
C GLY A 324 32.71 -4.71 -1.73
N PHE A 325 33.33 -3.71 -2.37
CA PHE A 325 32.69 -2.86 -3.40
C PHE A 325 31.36 -2.18 -2.99
N GLY A 326 31.16 -1.92 -1.69
CA GLY A 326 29.89 -1.38 -1.16
C GLY A 326 28.81 -2.43 -0.88
N GLU A 327 29.10 -3.69 -1.17
CA GLU A 327 28.18 -4.81 -0.97
C GLU A 327 28.16 -5.33 0.46
N TRP A 328 27.03 -5.84 0.87
CA TRP A 328 26.80 -6.58 2.12
C TRP A 328 25.81 -7.74 1.90
N ILE A 329 25.71 -8.68 2.84
CA ILE A 329 24.95 -9.91 2.66
C ILE A 329 23.93 -10.07 3.78
N VAL A 330 22.70 -10.45 3.41
CA VAL A 330 21.65 -10.84 4.36
C VAL A 330 21.12 -12.24 4.09
N ASN A 331 20.62 -12.88 5.15
CA ASN A 331 20.11 -14.25 5.10
C ASN A 331 18.94 -14.41 6.11
N ASP A 332 17.81 -14.94 5.66
CA ASP A 332 16.64 -15.26 6.49
C ASP A 332 16.60 -16.72 6.93
N GLY A 333 17.64 -17.49 6.62
CA GLY A 333 17.75 -18.95 6.87
C GLY A 333 17.55 -19.80 5.62
N THR A 334 17.18 -19.22 4.48
CA THR A 334 16.93 -19.95 3.22
C THR A 334 18.09 -19.87 2.22
N GLY A 335 18.97 -18.89 2.34
CA GLY A 335 20.12 -18.64 1.48
C GLY A 335 20.56 -17.18 1.57
N ASP A 336 21.73 -16.87 1.05
CA ASP A 336 22.28 -15.51 1.03
C ASP A 336 21.73 -14.71 -0.15
N VAL A 337 21.51 -13.40 0.06
CA VAL A 337 21.34 -12.42 -1.01
C VAL A 337 22.32 -11.27 -0.81
N ILE A 338 22.95 -10.85 -1.89
CA ILE A 338 23.87 -9.71 -1.92
C ILE A 338 23.05 -8.44 -2.05
N ILE A 339 23.33 -7.45 -1.21
CA ILE A 339 22.79 -6.10 -1.31
C ILE A 339 23.91 -5.20 -1.84
N ASP A 340 23.64 -4.44 -2.90
CA ASP A 340 24.62 -3.61 -3.60
C ASP A 340 24.23 -2.13 -3.46
N ASP A 341 25.22 -1.24 -3.36
CA ASP A 341 25.06 0.19 -3.13
C ASP A 341 24.83 1.03 -4.39
N PHE A 342 24.51 0.40 -5.50
CA PHE A 342 24.42 1.06 -6.82
C PHE A 342 23.52 2.32 -6.83
N PHE A 343 22.35 2.28 -6.21
CA PHE A 343 21.46 3.45 -6.09
C PHE A 343 21.54 4.11 -4.71
N TYR A 344 21.77 3.32 -3.68
CA TYR A 344 21.71 3.79 -2.31
C TYR A 344 22.72 3.09 -1.42
N ALA A 345 23.76 3.85 -1.02
CA ALA A 345 24.76 3.37 -0.10
C ALA A 345 24.21 3.30 1.34
N PHE A 346 24.32 2.13 1.96
CA PHE A 346 23.90 1.87 3.34
C PHE A 346 25.01 1.16 4.11
N VAL A 347 25.22 1.52 5.37
CA VAL A 347 26.20 0.87 6.24
C VAL A 347 25.45 -0.01 7.23
N PRO A 348 25.40 -1.34 7.03
CA PRO A 348 24.72 -2.25 7.93
C PRO A 348 25.52 -2.50 9.22
N ASN A 349 24.83 -3.03 10.24
CA ASN A 349 25.47 -3.58 11.42
C ASN A 349 25.46 -5.11 11.33
N LEU A 350 26.61 -5.73 11.53
CA LEU A 350 26.72 -7.19 11.56
C LEU A 350 25.79 -7.80 12.61
N ASN A 351 25.13 -8.90 12.27
CA ASN A 351 24.13 -9.61 13.07
C ASN A 351 22.83 -8.83 13.37
N ALA A 352 22.61 -7.64 12.82
CA ALA A 352 21.31 -7.00 12.87
C ALA A 352 20.38 -7.57 11.78
N ASN A 353 19.07 -7.55 12.02
CA ASN A 353 18.09 -7.98 11.04
C ASN A 353 17.50 -6.77 10.31
N TYR A 354 17.30 -6.94 9.02
CA TYR A 354 16.82 -5.89 8.13
C TYR A 354 15.61 -6.34 7.31
N ASN A 355 14.76 -5.38 6.96
CA ASN A 355 13.87 -5.48 5.81
C ASN A 355 14.54 -4.69 4.69
N VAL A 356 14.74 -5.32 3.54
CA VAL A 356 15.38 -4.71 2.38
C VAL A 356 14.50 -4.89 1.18
N LYS A 357 14.24 -3.79 0.47
CA LYS A 357 13.51 -3.76 -0.79
C LYS A 357 14.42 -3.19 -1.87
N GLY A 358 14.26 -3.62 -3.12
CA GLY A 358 15.08 -3.13 -4.22
C GLY A 358 14.80 -3.83 -5.53
N VAL A 359 15.57 -3.46 -6.54
CA VAL A 359 15.59 -4.13 -7.85
C VAL A 359 16.52 -5.33 -7.77
N LEU A 360 16.06 -6.50 -8.17
CA LEU A 360 16.98 -7.61 -8.38
C LEU A 360 17.61 -7.52 -9.77
N THR A 361 18.91 -7.60 -9.85
CA THR A 361 19.68 -7.61 -11.11
C THR A 361 20.72 -8.73 -11.08
N TYR A 362 21.11 -9.17 -12.26
CA TYR A 362 22.26 -10.05 -12.40
C TYR A 362 23.48 -9.26 -12.90
N SER A 363 24.59 -9.35 -12.23
CA SER A 363 25.82 -8.69 -12.62
C SER A 363 27.05 -9.36 -12.02
N TYR A 364 28.14 -9.41 -12.79
CA TYR A 364 29.42 -10.01 -12.36
C TYR A 364 29.29 -11.44 -11.83
N GLY A 365 28.35 -12.22 -12.39
CA GLY A 365 28.15 -13.63 -12.03
C GLY A 365 27.30 -13.86 -10.76
N ALA A 366 26.54 -12.85 -10.29
CA ALA A 366 25.71 -12.97 -9.10
C ALA A 366 24.43 -12.14 -9.20
N PHE A 367 23.36 -12.64 -8.57
CA PHE A 367 22.15 -11.85 -8.32
C PHE A 367 22.40 -10.88 -7.17
N LYS A 368 21.98 -9.63 -7.34
CA LYS A 368 22.16 -8.55 -6.38
C LYS A 368 20.88 -7.75 -6.22
N LEU A 369 20.52 -7.46 -5.00
CA LEU A 369 19.38 -6.60 -4.67
C LEU A 369 19.87 -5.16 -4.50
N LEU A 370 19.33 -4.25 -5.30
CA LEU A 370 19.70 -2.84 -5.36
C LEU A 370 18.63 -1.98 -4.66
N PRO A 371 18.81 -1.58 -3.37
CA PRO A 371 17.93 -0.61 -2.74
C PRO A 371 17.94 0.72 -3.50
N ARG A 372 16.77 1.30 -3.75
CA ARG A 372 16.63 2.50 -4.60
C ARG A 372 16.85 3.80 -3.81
N ASN A 373 16.57 3.78 -2.51
CA ASN A 373 16.66 4.95 -1.61
C ASN A 373 16.61 4.51 -0.14
N SER A 374 16.66 5.48 0.79
CA SER A 374 16.62 5.21 2.24
C SER A 374 15.34 4.51 2.73
N GLY A 375 14.23 4.62 2.02
CA GLY A 375 12.97 3.95 2.37
C GLY A 375 12.96 2.45 2.03
N ASP A 376 13.94 1.98 1.26
CA ASP A 376 14.05 0.58 0.88
C ASP A 376 14.86 -0.27 1.88
N VAL A 377 15.50 0.34 2.89
CA VAL A 377 16.25 -0.37 3.95
C VAL A 377 15.78 0.09 5.31
N SER A 378 15.35 -0.85 6.14
CA SER A 378 14.98 -0.58 7.54
C SER A 378 15.45 -1.68 8.48
N VAL A 379 15.81 -1.31 9.70
CA VAL A 379 16.12 -2.30 10.75
C VAL A 379 14.83 -3.01 11.13
N PHE A 380 14.84 -4.34 11.10
CA PHE A 380 13.72 -5.12 11.60
C PHE A 380 13.72 -5.09 13.13
N VAL A 381 12.69 -4.49 13.71
CA VAL A 381 12.46 -4.47 15.15
C VAL A 381 11.35 -5.46 15.47
N SER A 382 11.69 -6.58 16.09
CA SER A 382 10.67 -7.49 16.64
C SER A 382 10.04 -6.83 17.86
N VAL A 383 8.81 -6.37 17.73
CA VAL A 383 7.98 -6.10 18.90
C VAL A 383 7.53 -7.47 19.41
N LEU A 384 8.13 -7.93 20.50
CA LEU A 384 7.56 -9.04 21.26
C LEU A 384 6.19 -8.55 21.76
N GLU A 385 5.12 -8.92 21.08
CA GLU A 385 3.79 -8.87 21.69
C GLU A 385 3.88 -9.73 22.95
N ASN A 386 3.94 -9.09 24.09
CA ASN A 386 3.69 -9.74 25.37
C ASN A 386 2.20 -10.16 25.34
N LYS A 387 1.94 -11.36 24.80
CA LYS A 387 0.61 -11.97 24.91
C LYS A 387 0.26 -11.97 26.38
N ASP A 388 -0.86 -11.38 26.72
CA ASP A 388 -1.33 -11.39 28.09
C ASP A 388 -1.40 -12.84 28.56
N GLU A 389 -0.63 -13.14 29.62
CA GLU A 389 -0.61 -14.48 30.23
C GLU A 389 -1.98 -14.82 30.80
N ILE A 390 -2.69 -13.83 31.31
CA ILE A 390 -4.06 -13.96 31.81
C ILE A 390 -5.02 -13.42 30.74
N ILE A 391 -5.81 -14.33 30.17
CA ILE A 391 -6.85 -14.01 29.19
C ILE A 391 -8.09 -13.47 29.91
N ASN A 392 -8.44 -14.03 31.09
CA ASN A 392 -9.67 -13.70 31.78
C ASN A 392 -9.56 -13.94 33.27
N ILE A 393 -10.21 -13.05 34.08
CA ILE A 393 -10.36 -13.16 35.53
C ILE A 393 -11.82 -12.85 35.86
N PHE A 394 -12.55 -13.83 36.42
CA PHE A 394 -13.95 -13.64 36.80
C PHE A 394 -14.42 -14.59 37.92
N PRO A 395 -15.42 -14.21 38.75
CA PRO A 395 -16.01 -12.89 38.81
C PRO A 395 -15.10 -11.86 39.47
N ASN A 396 -15.16 -10.63 39.02
CA ASN A 396 -14.56 -9.50 39.69
C ASN A 396 -15.51 -8.31 39.64
N PRO A 397 -16.14 -7.89 40.74
CA PRO A 397 -15.89 -8.30 42.14
C PRO A 397 -16.19 -9.77 42.43
N LEU A 398 -15.41 -10.36 43.34
CA LEU A 398 -15.59 -11.73 43.82
C LEU A 398 -16.62 -11.71 44.97
N ASN A 399 -17.84 -12.18 44.70
CA ASN A 399 -18.92 -12.37 45.66
C ASN A 399 -19.11 -13.83 46.09
N GLU A 400 -18.27 -14.72 45.54
CA GLU A 400 -18.27 -16.16 45.79
C GLU A 400 -16.92 -16.62 46.35
N THR A 401 -16.82 -17.91 46.64
CA THR A 401 -15.61 -18.55 47.15
C THR A 401 -14.50 -18.66 46.09
N TYR A 402 -14.90 -18.76 44.82
CA TYR A 402 -13.98 -19.14 43.74
C TYR A 402 -13.80 -18.05 42.72
N LEU A 403 -12.50 -17.84 42.36
CA LEU A 403 -12.08 -17.00 41.25
C LEU A 403 -11.63 -17.89 40.11
N ASN A 404 -12.15 -17.67 38.91
CA ASN A 404 -11.75 -18.35 37.70
C ASN A 404 -10.69 -17.51 36.97
N ILE A 405 -9.62 -18.14 36.53
CA ILE A 405 -8.53 -17.50 35.81
C ILE A 405 -8.18 -18.37 34.60
N THR A 406 -8.18 -17.76 33.43
CA THR A 406 -7.75 -18.42 32.19
C THR A 406 -6.35 -17.94 31.82
N LEU A 407 -5.43 -18.88 31.62
CA LEU A 407 -4.04 -18.60 31.24
C LEU A 407 -3.72 -19.14 29.84
N ASN A 408 -2.84 -18.45 29.13
CA ASN A 408 -2.29 -18.91 27.86
C ASN A 408 -1.23 -20.02 28.05
N THR A 409 -0.44 -19.93 29.11
CA THR A 409 0.66 -20.85 29.42
C THR A 409 0.63 -21.28 30.88
N ASN A 410 1.41 -22.32 31.25
CA ASN A 410 1.59 -22.67 32.65
C ASN A 410 2.35 -21.54 33.34
N ASN A 411 1.85 -21.06 34.48
CA ASN A 411 2.49 -19.95 35.19
C ASN A 411 2.26 -20.01 36.69
N THR A 412 3.05 -19.24 37.44
CA THR A 412 2.88 -19.02 38.87
C THR A 412 2.20 -17.67 39.10
N LEU A 413 1.13 -17.70 39.89
CA LEU A 413 0.36 -16.53 40.26
C LEU A 413 0.58 -16.22 41.73
N SER A 414 0.95 -14.99 42.07
CA SER A 414 1.12 -14.50 43.42
C SER A 414 0.00 -13.55 43.83
N LEU A 415 -0.57 -13.76 44.99
CA LEU A 415 -1.64 -12.95 45.56
C LEU A 415 -1.10 -12.08 46.69
N PHE A 416 -1.40 -10.79 46.66
CA PHE A 416 -0.96 -9.80 47.66
C PHE A 416 -2.14 -9.02 48.22
N ASP A 417 -1.99 -8.49 49.43
CA ASP A 417 -2.86 -7.43 49.93
C ASP A 417 -2.47 -6.08 49.30
N ILE A 418 -3.27 -5.04 49.56
CA ILE A 418 -3.04 -3.70 49.00
C ILE A 418 -1.75 -3.03 49.55
N SER A 419 -1.14 -3.55 50.59
CA SER A 419 0.14 -3.09 51.12
C SER A 419 1.35 -3.73 50.42
N GLY A 420 1.09 -4.68 49.50
CA GLY A 420 2.13 -5.46 48.81
C GLY A 420 2.62 -6.67 49.58
N LYS A 421 2.00 -7.01 50.73
CA LYS A 421 2.33 -8.22 51.48
C LYS A 421 1.82 -9.45 50.74
N SER A 422 2.70 -10.40 50.49
CA SER A 422 2.32 -11.70 49.86
C SER A 422 1.43 -12.50 50.81
N ILE A 423 0.32 -13.00 50.24
CA ILE A 423 -0.67 -13.81 50.92
C ILE A 423 -0.48 -15.28 50.55
N GLN A 424 -0.44 -15.58 49.23
CA GLN A 424 -0.34 -16.93 48.72
C GLN A 424 0.13 -16.96 47.27
N THR A 425 0.75 -18.08 46.90
CA THR A 425 1.19 -18.34 45.52
C THR A 425 0.51 -19.60 45.00
N PHE A 426 0.10 -19.60 43.70
CA PHE A 426 -0.58 -20.68 43.05
C PHE A 426 0.16 -21.07 41.78
N ASN A 427 0.41 -22.36 41.57
CA ASN A 427 0.92 -22.89 40.31
C ASN A 427 -0.25 -23.28 39.42
N LEU A 428 -0.44 -22.58 38.33
CA LEU A 428 -1.56 -22.70 37.44
C LEU A 428 -1.13 -23.31 36.10
N LYS A 429 -2.05 -24.04 35.47
CA LYS A 429 -1.82 -24.61 34.14
C LYS A 429 -2.43 -23.73 33.06
N SER A 430 -1.97 -23.88 31.85
CA SER A 430 -2.63 -23.35 30.67
C SER A 430 -4.09 -23.78 30.62
N GLY A 431 -4.99 -22.87 30.23
CA GLY A 431 -6.43 -23.06 30.23
C GLY A 431 -7.10 -22.52 31.49
N ASN A 432 -8.28 -23.04 31.81
CA ASN A 432 -9.11 -22.56 32.91
C ASN A 432 -8.67 -23.13 34.26
N ASN A 433 -8.42 -22.24 35.23
CA ASN A 433 -8.08 -22.57 36.61
C ASN A 433 -9.15 -21.98 37.54
N LYS A 434 -9.48 -22.71 38.61
CA LYS A 434 -10.42 -22.30 39.63
C LYS A 434 -9.74 -22.21 40.98
N LEU A 435 -9.57 -20.98 41.49
CA LEU A 435 -8.89 -20.71 42.76
C LEU A 435 -9.89 -20.59 43.89
N ASN A 436 -9.70 -21.33 44.97
CA ASN A 436 -10.44 -21.13 46.20
C ASN A 436 -9.84 -19.97 47.00
N LEU A 437 -10.60 -18.89 47.16
CA LEU A 437 -10.22 -17.67 47.90
C LEU A 437 -11.12 -17.40 49.08
N ASP A 438 -11.69 -18.46 49.68
CA ASP A 438 -12.60 -18.36 50.85
C ASP A 438 -11.93 -17.76 52.07
N PHE A 439 -10.62 -17.96 52.21
CA PHE A 439 -9.78 -17.44 53.30
C PHE A 439 -9.57 -15.94 53.28
N LEU A 440 -9.91 -15.26 52.18
CA LEU A 440 -9.77 -13.80 52.10
C LEU A 440 -10.92 -13.07 52.75
N ASN A 441 -10.62 -12.01 53.49
CA ASN A 441 -11.62 -11.06 53.96
C ASN A 441 -12.14 -10.16 52.83
N LYS A 442 -13.22 -9.43 53.08
CA LYS A 442 -13.68 -8.39 52.16
C LYS A 442 -12.63 -7.31 52.00
N GLY A 443 -12.33 -6.92 50.75
CA GLY A 443 -11.28 -5.95 50.47
C GLY A 443 -10.75 -6.04 49.05
N MET A 444 -9.75 -5.20 48.77
CA MET A 444 -9.01 -5.18 47.51
C MET A 444 -7.73 -6.02 47.63
N TYR A 445 -7.39 -6.73 46.58
CA TYR A 445 -6.21 -7.59 46.47
C TYR A 445 -5.54 -7.42 45.13
N ILE A 446 -4.25 -7.72 45.07
CA ILE A 446 -3.44 -7.66 43.85
C ILE A 446 -3.02 -9.08 43.49
N ILE A 447 -3.23 -9.45 42.23
CA ILE A 447 -2.73 -10.67 41.63
C ILE A 447 -1.57 -10.27 40.71
N GLU A 448 -0.44 -10.93 40.84
CA GLU A 448 0.70 -10.79 39.95
C GLU A 448 0.95 -12.11 39.21
N CYS A 449 1.11 -12.01 37.89
CA CYS A 449 1.46 -13.11 37.02
C CYS A 449 2.45 -12.60 35.97
N ASN A 450 3.65 -13.15 35.92
CA ASN A 450 4.71 -12.79 34.99
C ASN A 450 4.98 -11.26 34.93
N SER A 451 5.14 -10.63 36.11
CA SER A 451 5.38 -9.18 36.28
C SER A 451 4.22 -8.26 35.84
N LYS A 452 3.06 -8.80 35.48
CA LYS A 452 1.82 -8.04 35.29
C LYS A 452 0.93 -8.15 36.52
N THR A 453 0.30 -7.05 36.88
CA THR A 453 -0.58 -6.97 38.06
C THR A 453 -2.04 -6.75 37.66
N TYR A 454 -2.95 -7.40 38.38
CA TYR A 454 -4.40 -7.31 38.22
C TYR A 454 -5.03 -7.06 39.58
N THR A 455 -6.01 -6.19 39.63
CA THR A 455 -6.72 -5.90 40.89
C THR A 455 -8.01 -6.71 40.95
N ILE A 456 -8.27 -7.35 42.09
CA ILE A 456 -9.53 -8.04 42.40
C ILE A 456 -10.17 -7.45 43.67
N ALA A 457 -11.50 -7.38 43.68
CA ALA A 457 -12.28 -6.94 44.83
C ALA A 457 -13.06 -8.11 45.38
N LYS A 458 -12.93 -8.43 46.68
CA LYS A 458 -13.82 -9.38 47.40
C LYS A 458 -14.87 -8.62 48.19
N ILE A 459 -16.16 -8.92 47.95
CA ILE A 459 -17.31 -8.22 48.55
C ILE A 459 -18.16 -9.13 49.44
#